data_26c71f91f4e9fb4779db3ae04153f4a7
#
_entry.id   26c71f91f4e9fb4779db3ae04153f4a7
#
_cell.length_a   1.000
_cell.length_b   1.000
_cell.length_c   1.000
_cell.angle_alpha   90.00
_cell.angle_beta   90.00
_cell.angle_gamma   90.00
#
_symmetry.space_group_name_H-M   'P 1'
#
loop_
_entity.id
_entity.type
_entity.pdbx_description
1 polymer ?
#
loop_
_entity_poly.entity_id
_entity_poly.type
_entity_poly.pdbx_seq_one_letter_code
_entity_poly.pdbx_strand_id
1 'polypeptide(L)'
;DSRYYDTRRQKVLNKHARENNVISKTAQEANYAEGKGTIHAFTDMKIMNILRNEFMKIGEKFNFACSEGNKYMDGGKKKNGIGWHGDSERRRVLSMRLGLDPSMPFYYRWKYKHTEIGQLMKWNINAGDVMVMSEWAVGTEWKKSSLVTLVHATGANKYVKPKTNK
;
A
#
# COMPACT_ATOMS: atom_id res chain seq x y z
N ASP A 1 6.58 6.15 10.54
CA ASP A 1 7.97 5.63 10.56
C ASP A 1 8.75 6.09 9.34
N SER A 2 9.84 6.80 9.58
CA SER A 2 10.83 7.21 8.57
C SER A 2 11.96 6.19 8.36
N ARG A 3 11.98 5.11 9.17
CA ARG A 3 13.02 4.07 9.17
C ARG A 3 12.44 2.67 9.00
N TYR A 4 13.30 1.73 8.63
CA TYR A 4 12.99 0.30 8.57
C TYR A 4 14.26 -0.53 8.69
N TYR A 5 14.14 -1.79 9.08
CA TYR A 5 15.25 -2.74 9.07
C TYR A 5 15.35 -3.42 7.70
N ASP A 6 16.52 -3.29 7.07
CA ASP A 6 16.81 -3.98 5.81
C ASP A 6 17.49 -5.33 6.13
N THR A 7 16.76 -6.41 5.92
CA THR A 7 17.24 -7.78 6.23
C THR A 7 18.41 -8.21 5.35
N ARG A 8 18.53 -7.67 4.11
CA ARG A 8 19.63 -8.02 3.22
C ARG A 8 20.93 -7.33 3.63
N ARG A 9 20.83 -6.10 4.12
CA ARG A 9 21.97 -5.28 4.58
C ARG A 9 22.20 -5.39 6.08
N GLN A 10 21.32 -6.06 6.81
CA GLN A 10 21.34 -6.24 8.26
C GLN A 10 21.52 -4.92 9.02
N LYS A 11 20.82 -3.88 8.60
CA LYS A 11 20.90 -2.56 9.24
C LYS A 11 19.61 -1.76 9.09
N VAL A 12 19.46 -0.79 9.99
CA VAL A 12 18.36 0.19 9.93
C VAL A 12 18.67 1.24 8.88
N LEU A 13 17.71 1.47 7.97
CA LEU A 13 17.81 2.43 6.89
C LEU A 13 16.66 3.44 6.93
N ASN A 14 16.90 4.61 6.34
CA ASN A 14 15.84 5.60 6.13
C ASN A 14 14.98 5.24 4.92
N LYS A 15 13.68 5.50 5.03
CA LYS A 15 12.75 5.42 3.90
C LYS A 15 12.87 6.66 3.02
N HIS A 16 12.80 6.48 1.72
CA HIS A 16 12.94 7.57 0.75
C HIS A 16 11.72 7.71 -0.18
N ALA A 17 10.93 6.68 -0.33
CA ALA A 17 9.80 6.68 -1.25
C ALA A 17 8.50 7.13 -0.57
N ARG A 18 8.32 6.77 0.67
CA ARG A 18 7.21 7.14 1.52
C ARG A 18 7.55 6.89 2.98
N GLU A 19 6.89 7.58 3.87
CA GLU A 19 6.79 7.19 5.28
C GLU A 19 5.51 6.39 5.48
N ASN A 20 5.51 5.43 6.38
CA ASN A 20 4.30 4.69 6.72
C ASN A 20 4.25 4.37 8.22
N ASN A 21 3.05 4.18 8.71
CA ASN A 21 2.75 3.68 10.04
C ASN A 21 1.60 2.68 9.95
N VAL A 22 1.41 1.94 11.03
CA VAL A 22 0.29 1.01 11.19
C VAL A 22 -0.58 1.49 12.34
N ILE A 23 -1.89 1.32 12.20
CA ILE A 23 -2.87 1.57 13.26
C ILE A 23 -3.62 0.26 13.47
N SER A 24 -3.70 -0.21 14.70
CA SER A 24 -4.34 -1.48 15.04
C SER A 24 -5.03 -1.40 16.40
N LYS A 25 -5.52 -2.54 16.91
CA LYS A 25 -6.15 -2.62 18.23
C LYS A 25 -5.18 -2.31 19.36
N THR A 26 -3.92 -2.74 19.23
CA THR A 26 -2.88 -2.60 20.27
C THR A 26 -1.71 -1.80 19.75
N ALA A 27 -1.24 -0.84 20.53
CA ALA A 27 -0.06 -0.05 20.21
C ALA A 27 1.23 -0.85 20.35
N GLN A 28 2.27 -0.46 19.60
CA GLN A 28 3.62 -1.00 19.66
C GLN A 28 4.63 0.12 19.42
N GLU A 29 5.61 0.22 20.29
CA GLU A 29 6.77 1.08 20.05
C GLU A 29 7.70 0.48 19.00
N ALA A 30 8.36 1.35 18.25
CA ALA A 30 9.29 0.90 17.23
C ALA A 30 10.56 0.29 17.86
N ASN A 31 10.92 -0.90 17.37
CA ASN A 31 12.24 -1.50 17.57
C ASN A 31 12.76 -1.93 16.18
N TYR A 32 13.35 -1.00 15.47
CA TYR A 32 13.78 -1.26 14.09
C TYR A 32 14.87 -2.33 13.98
N ALA A 33 15.69 -2.54 15.02
CA ALA A 33 16.69 -3.59 15.04
C ALA A 33 16.06 -4.99 15.02
N GLU A 34 14.86 -5.14 15.59
CA GLU A 34 14.06 -6.37 15.54
C GLU A 34 13.06 -6.39 14.36
N GLY A 35 13.14 -5.42 13.46
CA GLY A 35 12.20 -5.30 12.33
C GLY A 35 10.80 -4.82 12.71
N LYS A 36 10.61 -4.31 13.94
CA LYS A 36 9.33 -3.82 14.45
C LYS A 36 9.20 -2.31 14.17
N GLY A 37 8.15 -1.92 13.46
CA GLY A 37 7.76 -0.51 13.30
C GLY A 37 6.79 -0.06 14.39
N THR A 38 6.45 1.22 14.38
CA THR A 38 5.43 1.79 15.28
C THR A 38 4.04 1.33 14.86
N ILE A 39 3.25 0.92 15.85
CA ILE A 39 1.80 0.70 15.71
C ILE A 39 1.08 1.65 16.67
N HIS A 40 0.20 2.49 16.15
CA HIS A 40 -0.68 3.31 16.96
C HIS A 40 -1.98 2.56 17.29
N ALA A 41 -2.50 2.73 18.49
CA ALA A 41 -3.80 2.16 18.80
C ALA A 41 -4.93 3.00 18.16
N PHE A 42 -6.01 2.35 17.68
CA PHE A 42 -7.20 3.07 17.19
C PHE A 42 -7.80 4.00 18.25
N THR A 43 -7.69 3.65 19.54
CA THR A 43 -8.14 4.48 20.64
C THR A 43 -7.44 5.83 20.71
N ASP A 44 -6.17 5.88 20.28
CA ASP A 44 -5.35 7.09 20.31
C ASP A 44 -5.51 7.91 19.02
N MET A 45 -6.05 7.30 17.98
CA MET A 45 -6.25 7.87 16.65
C MET A 45 -7.73 8.14 16.37
N LYS A 46 -8.33 9.09 17.10
CA LYS A 46 -9.79 9.33 17.13
C LYS A 46 -10.44 9.41 15.75
N ILE A 47 -9.87 10.22 14.83
CA ILE A 47 -10.43 10.39 13.48
C ILE A 47 -10.35 9.09 12.67
N MET A 48 -9.23 8.38 12.74
CA MET A 48 -9.08 7.10 12.06
C MET A 48 -10.04 6.04 12.61
N ASN A 49 -10.30 6.07 13.92
CA ASN A 49 -11.28 5.17 14.53
C ASN A 49 -12.71 5.50 14.09
N ILE A 50 -13.07 6.78 13.97
CA ILE A 50 -14.36 7.21 13.41
C ILE A 50 -14.49 6.71 11.97
N LEU A 51 -13.51 6.98 11.10
CA LEU A 51 -13.52 6.52 9.69
C LEU A 51 -13.66 5.00 9.59
N ARG A 52 -12.90 4.25 10.38
CA ARG A 52 -13.00 2.80 10.45
C ARG A 52 -14.42 2.35 10.78
N ASN A 53 -15.04 2.96 11.79
CA ASN A 53 -16.40 2.63 12.22
C ASN A 53 -17.44 2.98 11.15
N GLU A 54 -17.27 4.08 10.43
CA GLU A 54 -18.14 4.43 9.29
C GLU A 54 -18.03 3.39 8.16
N PHE A 55 -16.82 2.96 7.82
CA PHE A 55 -16.63 1.91 6.81
C PHE A 55 -17.22 0.56 7.23
N MET A 56 -17.17 0.21 8.52
CA MET A 56 -17.79 -1.00 9.04
C MET A 56 -19.32 -1.04 8.86
N LYS A 57 -19.98 0.12 8.82
CA LYS A 57 -21.43 0.21 8.56
C LYS A 57 -21.83 -0.19 7.14
N ILE A 58 -20.88 -0.20 6.19
CA ILE A 58 -21.12 -0.64 4.82
C ILE A 58 -21.41 -2.15 4.76
N GLY A 59 -20.90 -2.91 5.72
CA GLY A 59 -21.15 -4.34 5.85
C GLY A 59 -20.02 -5.08 6.58
N GLU A 60 -20.29 -6.27 7.06
CA GLU A 60 -19.35 -7.10 7.84
C GLU A 60 -18.00 -7.32 7.14
N LYS A 61 -18.01 -7.35 5.80
CA LYS A 61 -16.79 -7.50 4.98
C LYS A 61 -15.80 -6.34 5.15
N PHE A 62 -16.21 -5.22 5.74
CA PHE A 62 -15.40 -4.02 5.99
C PHE A 62 -14.95 -3.88 7.44
N ASN A 63 -15.04 -4.95 8.22
CA ASN A 63 -14.46 -5.00 9.56
C ASN A 63 -12.94 -5.22 9.46
N PHE A 64 -12.20 -4.13 9.24
CA PHE A 64 -10.76 -4.18 9.08
C PHE A 64 -10.04 -4.27 10.43
N ALA A 65 -9.08 -5.20 10.53
CA ALA A 65 -8.28 -5.42 11.74
C ALA A 65 -7.22 -4.33 11.96
N CYS A 66 -6.71 -3.75 10.86
CA CYS A 66 -5.69 -2.72 10.92
C CYS A 66 -5.85 -1.72 9.76
N SER A 67 -5.20 -0.58 9.91
CA SER A 67 -5.03 0.43 8.87
C SER A 67 -3.54 0.72 8.67
N GLU A 68 -3.12 1.01 7.45
CA GLU A 68 -1.78 1.48 7.13
C GLU A 68 -1.87 2.87 6.51
N GLY A 69 -1.21 3.83 7.14
CA GLY A 69 -1.01 5.16 6.60
C GLY A 69 0.25 5.21 5.74
N ASN A 70 0.14 5.70 4.52
CA ASN A 70 1.28 5.96 3.63
C ASN A 70 1.36 7.45 3.32
N LYS A 71 2.41 8.12 3.78
CA LYS A 71 2.67 9.54 3.53
C LYS A 71 3.68 9.70 2.40
N TYR A 72 3.25 10.31 1.31
CA TYR A 72 4.08 10.65 0.15
C TYR A 72 4.45 12.13 0.23
N MET A 73 5.76 12.44 0.24
CA MET A 73 6.27 13.76 0.65
C MET A 73 6.15 14.85 -0.44
N ASP A 74 6.09 14.46 -1.71
CA ASP A 74 6.09 15.41 -2.84
C ASP A 74 5.01 15.12 -3.89
N GLY A 75 3.85 14.64 -3.44
CA GLY A 75 2.69 14.39 -4.32
C GLY A 75 2.95 13.35 -5.41
N GLY A 76 3.85 12.42 -5.20
CA GLY A 76 4.17 11.37 -6.17
C GLY A 76 5.08 11.83 -7.32
N LYS A 77 5.61 13.07 -7.24
CA LYS A 77 6.58 13.57 -8.22
C LYS A 77 7.87 12.75 -8.11
N LYS A 78 8.67 12.60 -9.03
CA LYS A 78 9.99 11.99 -9.25
C LYS A 78 10.45 10.80 -8.35
N LYS A 79 10.14 10.76 -7.03
CA LYS A 79 10.73 9.78 -6.11
C LYS A 79 9.74 8.93 -5.33
N ASN A 80 8.52 9.38 -5.14
CA ASN A 80 7.52 8.74 -4.27
C ASN A 80 6.64 7.74 -5.02
N GLY A 81 6.38 6.64 -4.39
CA GLY A 81 5.53 5.60 -4.95
C GLY A 81 5.87 4.21 -4.43
N ILE A 82 5.14 3.24 -4.94
CA ILE A 82 5.33 1.81 -4.68
C ILE A 82 5.37 1.11 -6.03
N GLY A 83 6.41 0.32 -6.26
CA GLY A 83 6.56 -0.48 -7.49
C GLY A 83 5.57 -1.64 -7.56
N TRP A 84 5.61 -2.39 -8.65
CA TRP A 84 4.71 -3.51 -8.91
C TRP A 84 4.78 -4.58 -7.82
N HIS A 85 3.65 -4.84 -7.18
CA HIS A 85 3.49 -5.84 -6.13
C HIS A 85 2.02 -6.27 -6.00
N GLY A 86 1.79 -7.30 -5.23
CA GLY A 86 0.52 -7.67 -4.63
C GLY A 86 0.72 -7.85 -3.13
N ASP A 87 -0.34 -7.72 -2.35
CA ASP A 87 -0.30 -7.84 -0.89
C ASP A 87 -0.69 -9.26 -0.48
N SER A 88 0.32 -10.13 -0.32
CA SER A 88 0.09 -11.56 -0.01
C SER A 88 -0.59 -11.79 1.35
N GLU A 89 -0.46 -10.85 2.26
CA GLU A 89 -1.01 -10.90 3.63
C GLU A 89 -2.43 -10.33 3.73
N ARG A 90 -2.99 -9.79 2.64
CA ARG A 90 -4.29 -9.11 2.63
C ARG A 90 -5.26 -9.78 1.68
N ARG A 91 -6.51 -9.84 2.07
CA ARG A 91 -7.61 -10.36 1.21
C ARG A 91 -8.54 -9.27 0.70
N ARG A 92 -8.54 -8.13 1.36
CA ARG A 92 -9.32 -6.95 0.98
C ARG A 92 -8.65 -5.71 1.49
N VAL A 93 -8.68 -4.67 0.68
CA VAL A 93 -8.17 -3.35 1.05
C VAL A 93 -9.25 -2.33 0.73
N LEU A 94 -9.49 -1.44 1.67
CA LEU A 94 -10.18 -0.17 1.44
C LEU A 94 -9.13 0.91 1.63
N SER A 95 -8.91 1.73 0.63
CA SER A 95 -7.98 2.83 0.70
C SER A 95 -8.70 4.15 0.43
N MET A 96 -8.37 5.16 1.21
CA MET A 96 -8.86 6.52 1.04
C MET A 96 -7.68 7.45 0.83
N ARG A 97 -7.75 8.24 -0.22
CA ARG A 97 -6.72 9.26 -0.43
C ARG A 97 -7.06 10.52 0.35
N LEU A 98 -6.09 10.98 1.12
CA LEU A 98 -6.18 12.20 1.92
C LEU A 98 -5.16 13.23 1.43
N GLY A 99 -5.41 14.51 1.74
CA GLY A 99 -4.51 15.63 1.41
C GLY A 99 -5.06 16.54 0.33
N LEU A 100 -4.44 17.71 0.18
CA LEU A 100 -4.81 18.75 -0.80
C LEU A 100 -3.98 18.65 -2.09
N ASP A 101 -3.02 17.76 -2.14
CA ASP A 101 -2.11 17.60 -3.28
C ASP A 101 -2.79 17.00 -4.51
N PRO A 102 -2.20 17.19 -5.69
CA PRO A 102 -2.75 16.67 -6.93
C PRO A 102 -2.93 15.15 -6.87
N SER A 103 -3.79 14.66 -7.75
CA SER A 103 -4.09 13.26 -7.90
C SER A 103 -2.83 12.40 -8.04
N MET A 104 -2.89 11.20 -7.49
CA MET A 104 -1.79 10.24 -7.57
C MET A 104 -2.16 9.12 -8.57
N PRO A 105 -1.29 8.83 -9.55
CA PRO A 105 -1.57 7.77 -10.49
C PRO A 105 -1.49 6.41 -9.80
N PHE A 106 -2.48 5.59 -10.09
CA PHE A 106 -2.57 4.20 -9.65
C PHE A 106 -2.65 3.30 -10.87
N TYR A 107 -2.02 2.14 -10.80
CA TYR A 107 -1.86 1.25 -11.92
C TYR A 107 -2.17 -0.18 -11.54
N TYR A 108 -2.79 -0.93 -12.47
CA TYR A 108 -2.89 -2.38 -12.44
C TYR A 108 -2.30 -3.00 -13.68
N ARG A 109 -1.79 -4.22 -13.50
CA ARG A 109 -1.25 -5.05 -14.57
C ARG A 109 -1.50 -6.52 -14.29
N TRP A 110 -2.00 -7.21 -15.30
CA TRP A 110 -2.13 -8.66 -15.27
C TRP A 110 -0.79 -9.33 -15.52
N LYS A 111 -0.56 -10.45 -14.85
CA LYS A 111 0.60 -11.31 -15.05
C LYS A 111 0.21 -12.78 -15.16
N TYR A 112 0.90 -13.51 -16.03
CA TYR A 112 0.89 -14.96 -16.13
C TYR A 112 2.31 -15.45 -16.33
N LYS A 113 2.74 -16.47 -15.59
CA LYS A 113 4.14 -16.98 -15.60
C LYS A 113 5.17 -15.85 -15.43
N HIS A 114 4.87 -14.90 -14.53
CA HIS A 114 5.66 -13.68 -14.29
C HIS A 114 5.75 -12.69 -15.46
N THR A 115 5.17 -13.03 -16.62
CA THR A 115 5.11 -12.16 -17.79
C THR A 115 3.88 -11.27 -17.74
N GLU A 116 4.02 -10.05 -18.17
CA GLU A 116 2.93 -9.08 -18.29
C GLU A 116 2.02 -9.49 -19.45
N ILE A 117 0.71 -9.49 -19.21
CA ILE A 117 -0.33 -9.81 -20.19
C ILE A 117 -1.42 -8.74 -20.20
N GLY A 118 -2.08 -8.56 -21.34
CA GLY A 118 -3.15 -7.56 -21.49
C GLY A 118 -2.64 -6.13 -21.44
N GLN A 119 -3.59 -5.22 -21.27
CA GLN A 119 -3.30 -3.79 -21.27
C GLN A 119 -3.00 -3.28 -19.85
N LEU A 120 -2.15 -2.25 -19.78
CA LEU A 120 -1.92 -1.48 -18.57
C LEU A 120 -3.18 -0.68 -18.22
N MET A 121 -3.72 -0.90 -17.04
CA MET A 121 -4.80 -0.08 -16.49
C MET A 121 -4.20 1.05 -15.65
N LYS A 122 -4.66 2.26 -15.89
CA LYS A 122 -4.20 3.46 -15.18
C LYS A 122 -5.37 4.38 -14.90
N TRP A 123 -5.42 4.93 -13.71
CA TRP A 123 -6.28 6.05 -13.33
C TRP A 123 -5.63 6.91 -12.25
N ASN A 124 -6.20 8.06 -11.99
CA ASN A 124 -5.76 8.94 -10.93
C ASN A 124 -6.69 8.81 -9.73
N ILE A 125 -6.13 8.75 -8.54
CA ILE A 125 -6.86 8.79 -7.27
C ILE A 125 -6.74 10.20 -6.72
N ASN A 126 -7.87 10.88 -6.56
CA ASN A 126 -7.96 12.25 -6.07
C ASN A 126 -8.16 12.28 -4.56
N ALA A 127 -7.97 13.43 -3.94
CA ALA A 127 -8.31 13.62 -2.53
C ALA A 127 -9.81 13.33 -2.29
N GLY A 128 -10.12 12.53 -1.28
CA GLY A 128 -11.47 12.08 -0.97
C GLY A 128 -11.90 10.79 -1.67
N ASP A 129 -11.21 10.35 -2.73
CA ASP A 129 -11.54 9.10 -3.39
C ASP A 129 -11.32 7.90 -2.46
N VAL A 130 -12.29 6.98 -2.49
CA VAL A 130 -12.22 5.70 -1.78
C VAL A 130 -12.15 4.59 -2.81
N MET A 131 -11.15 3.75 -2.69
CA MET A 131 -10.94 2.58 -3.55
C MET A 131 -11.09 1.31 -2.73
N VAL A 132 -11.89 0.37 -3.22
CA VAL A 132 -12.04 -0.96 -2.62
C VAL A 132 -11.41 -1.98 -3.54
N MET A 133 -10.47 -2.76 -3.00
CA MET A 133 -9.82 -3.85 -3.69
C MET A 133 -10.35 -5.19 -3.17
N SER A 134 -10.85 -6.02 -4.09
CA SER A 134 -11.16 -7.42 -3.82
C SER A 134 -9.89 -8.24 -3.62
N GLU A 135 -10.03 -9.50 -3.21
CA GLU A 135 -8.89 -10.42 -3.04
C GLU A 135 -8.05 -10.55 -4.32
N TRP A 136 -8.69 -10.61 -5.49
CA TRP A 136 -8.00 -10.64 -6.77
C TRP A 136 -7.25 -9.33 -7.08
N ALA A 137 -7.89 -8.20 -6.80
CA ALA A 137 -7.34 -6.88 -7.04
C ALA A 137 -6.19 -6.53 -6.06
N VAL A 138 -6.25 -7.04 -4.85
CA VAL A 138 -5.14 -6.95 -3.88
C VAL A 138 -3.93 -7.77 -4.33
N GLY A 139 -4.16 -8.82 -5.11
CA GLY A 139 -3.10 -9.67 -5.64
C GLY A 139 -2.51 -10.60 -4.58
N THR A 140 -3.33 -11.18 -3.73
CA THR A 140 -2.91 -12.09 -2.64
C THR A 140 -1.99 -13.21 -3.14
N GLU A 141 -2.25 -13.71 -4.35
CA GLU A 141 -1.48 -14.81 -4.95
C GLU A 141 -0.46 -14.37 -6.03
N TRP A 142 -0.08 -13.11 -6.04
CA TRP A 142 0.74 -12.52 -7.13
C TRP A 142 2.10 -13.19 -7.39
N LYS A 143 2.62 -13.96 -6.43
CA LYS A 143 3.87 -14.73 -6.55
C LYS A 143 3.68 -16.08 -7.22
N LYS A 144 2.44 -16.58 -7.37
CA LYS A 144 2.16 -17.86 -8.00
C LYS A 144 2.23 -17.74 -9.52
N SER A 145 3.24 -18.34 -10.13
CA SER A 145 3.45 -18.28 -11.59
C SER A 145 2.41 -19.07 -12.39
N SER A 146 1.78 -20.07 -11.77
CA SER A 146 0.76 -20.92 -12.42
C SER A 146 -0.60 -20.24 -12.60
N LEU A 147 -0.81 -19.09 -11.97
CA LEU A 147 -2.07 -18.36 -12.00
C LEU A 147 -1.94 -17.07 -12.81
N VAL A 148 -3.08 -16.64 -13.37
CA VAL A 148 -3.23 -15.25 -13.81
C VAL A 148 -3.43 -14.42 -12.55
N THR A 149 -2.54 -13.46 -12.32
CA THR A 149 -2.54 -12.61 -11.12
C THR A 149 -2.57 -11.15 -11.48
N LEU A 150 -3.11 -10.33 -10.57
CA LEU A 150 -3.12 -8.88 -10.72
C LEU A 150 -2.09 -8.29 -9.76
N VAL A 151 -1.27 -7.39 -10.26
CA VAL A 151 -0.34 -6.59 -9.46
C VAL A 151 -0.64 -5.12 -9.63
N HIS A 152 -0.34 -4.35 -8.62
CA HIS A 152 -0.57 -2.91 -8.62
C HIS A 152 0.69 -2.10 -8.29
N ALA A 153 0.67 -0.84 -8.68
CA ALA A 153 1.71 0.13 -8.42
C ALA A 153 1.12 1.52 -8.29
N THR A 154 1.82 2.44 -7.65
CA THR A 154 1.38 3.83 -7.54
C THR A 154 2.57 4.79 -7.55
N GLY A 155 2.34 6.03 -8.00
CA GLY A 155 3.30 7.13 -7.92
C GLY A 155 4.13 7.34 -9.18
N ALA A 156 5.40 7.71 -8.97
CA ALA A 156 6.28 8.16 -10.03
C ALA A 156 6.58 7.10 -11.11
N ASN A 157 6.76 7.53 -12.35
CA ASN A 157 7.00 6.67 -13.51
C ASN A 157 8.12 5.62 -13.32
N LYS A 158 9.15 5.93 -12.54
CA LYS A 158 10.25 4.98 -12.29
C LYS A 158 9.79 3.67 -11.63
N TYR A 159 8.63 3.67 -10.94
CA TYR A 159 8.07 2.50 -10.29
C TYR A 159 7.22 1.65 -11.25
N VAL A 160 6.81 2.22 -12.36
CA VAL A 160 5.85 1.63 -13.30
C VAL A 160 6.50 1.16 -14.60
N LYS A 161 7.61 1.79 -15.00
CA LYS A 161 8.33 1.40 -16.23
C LYS A 161 8.75 -0.08 -16.16
N PRO A 162 8.62 -0.82 -17.26
CA PRO A 162 9.22 -2.15 -17.35
C PRO A 162 10.70 -2.06 -16.99
N LYS A 163 11.20 -3.03 -16.24
CA LYS A 163 12.65 -3.15 -16.08
C LYS A 163 13.18 -3.56 -17.45
N THR A 164 13.84 -2.64 -18.13
CA THR A 164 14.66 -2.99 -19.29
C THR A 164 15.72 -3.95 -18.77
N ASN A 165 15.65 -5.21 -19.20
CA ASN A 165 16.73 -6.15 -18.97
C ASN A 165 17.98 -5.54 -19.62
N LYS A 166 18.96 -5.22 -18.79
CA LYS A 166 20.31 -4.94 -19.24
C LYS A 166 21.00 -6.25 -19.51
#